data_c826073c13a9d050be3cc7ea12893906
#
_entry.id   c826073c13a9d050be3cc7ea12893906
#
_cell.length_a   1.000
_cell.length_b   1.000
_cell.length_c   1.000
_cell.angle_alpha   90.00
_cell.angle_beta   90.00
_cell.angle_gamma   90.00
#
_symmetry.space_group_name_H-M   'P 1'
#
loop_
_entity.id
_entity.type
_entity.pdbx_description
1 polymer ?
#
loop_
_entity_poly.entity_id
_entity_poly.type
_entity_poly.pdbx_seq_one_letter_code
_entity_poly.pdbx_strand_id
1 'polypeptide(L)'
;ELIYVLTIGFGITGISHLIADNIAPYLLNNFPILEKYSLTSSFFWLIVMATTFGVILSFTRLRDLEGVGASKIGTIFIYILVATIGLQMNLFTVFDNPGLFLIGLIWISVHVILLFIVAILIKAPYFFVAVGSQANVGGAASAPVVAAAFHPSLAAVGVLLAVLGYAVGTYAAYLCGIIMQSIV
;
A
#
# COMPACT_ATOMS: atom_id res chain seq x y z
N GLU A 1 16.02 -24.23 -5.19
CA GLU A 1 16.14 -22.81 -4.76
C GLU A 1 14.79 -22.09 -4.92
N LEU A 2 14.11 -22.18 -6.09
CA LEU A 2 12.79 -21.61 -6.32
C LEU A 2 11.75 -22.09 -5.29
N ILE A 3 11.72 -23.40 -5.01
CA ILE A 3 10.82 -23.99 -4.01
C ILE A 3 11.05 -23.36 -2.62
N TYR A 4 12.29 -23.09 -2.26
CA TYR A 4 12.64 -22.42 -1.00
C TYR A 4 12.06 -21.02 -0.91
N VAL A 5 12.20 -20.22 -1.97
CA VAL A 5 11.63 -18.85 -2.02
C VAL A 5 10.10 -18.90 -1.88
N LEU A 6 9.45 -19.81 -2.62
CA LEU A 6 8.00 -19.97 -2.57
C LEU A 6 7.52 -20.46 -1.19
N THR A 7 8.21 -21.45 -0.61
CA THR A 7 7.84 -22.00 0.71
C THR A 7 7.93 -20.92 1.79
N ILE A 8 9.00 -20.13 1.80
CA ILE A 8 9.17 -19.03 2.75
C ILE A 8 8.13 -17.95 2.51
N GLY A 9 7.92 -17.53 1.26
CA GLY A 9 6.95 -16.50 0.91
C GLY A 9 5.53 -16.90 1.31
N PHE A 10 5.06 -18.09 0.92
CA PHE A 10 3.74 -18.58 1.30
C PHE A 10 3.62 -18.88 2.80
N GLY A 11 4.68 -19.37 3.44
CA GLY A 11 4.73 -19.61 4.88
C GLY A 11 4.53 -18.30 5.66
N ILE A 12 5.27 -17.25 5.31
CA ILE A 12 5.13 -15.92 5.92
C ILE A 12 3.73 -15.36 5.67
N THR A 13 3.23 -15.48 4.44
CA THR A 13 1.87 -15.02 4.10
C THR A 13 0.82 -15.76 4.93
N GLY A 14 0.94 -17.08 5.07
CA GLY A 14 0.04 -17.89 5.90
C GLY A 14 0.06 -17.48 7.38
N ILE A 15 1.23 -17.28 7.96
CA ILE A 15 1.38 -16.78 9.33
C ILE A 15 0.78 -15.38 9.46
N SER A 16 1.03 -14.50 8.49
CA SER A 16 0.48 -13.14 8.48
C SER A 16 -1.04 -13.13 8.41
N HIS A 17 -1.66 -14.03 7.64
CA HIS A 17 -3.11 -14.23 7.62
C HIS A 17 -3.63 -14.69 8.97
N LEU A 18 -3.03 -15.72 9.58
CA LEU A 18 -3.44 -16.20 10.90
C LEU A 18 -3.40 -15.09 11.95
N ILE A 19 -2.39 -14.24 11.93
CA ILE A 19 -2.28 -13.11 12.85
C ILE A 19 -3.34 -12.04 12.53
N ALA A 20 -3.50 -11.66 11.27
CA ALA A 20 -4.44 -10.64 10.83
C ALA A 20 -5.89 -11.03 11.14
N ASP A 21 -6.27 -12.30 10.90
CA ASP A 21 -7.61 -12.82 11.13
C ASP A 21 -7.95 -12.94 12.62
N ASN A 22 -6.97 -12.90 13.51
CA ASN A 22 -7.19 -12.82 14.96
C ASN A 22 -7.16 -11.38 15.48
N ILE A 23 -6.21 -10.57 15.03
CA ILE A 23 -6.05 -9.19 15.52
C ILE A 23 -7.22 -8.30 15.08
N ALA A 24 -7.62 -8.35 13.82
CA ALA A 24 -8.64 -7.46 13.29
C ALA A 24 -10.00 -7.60 13.98
N PRO A 25 -10.57 -8.82 14.15
CA PRO A 25 -11.81 -8.99 14.91
C PRO A 25 -11.66 -8.65 16.39
N TYR A 26 -10.50 -8.96 17.00
CA TYR A 26 -10.24 -8.59 18.40
C TYR A 26 -10.29 -7.07 18.59
N LEU A 27 -9.68 -6.30 17.70
CA LEU A 27 -9.69 -4.84 17.75
C LEU A 27 -11.10 -4.30 17.50
N LEU A 28 -11.83 -4.86 16.54
CA LEU A 28 -13.19 -4.44 16.24
C LEU A 28 -14.12 -4.62 17.44
N ASN A 29 -14.01 -5.76 18.13
CA ASN A 29 -14.87 -6.10 19.27
C ASN A 29 -14.52 -5.31 20.54
N ASN A 30 -13.24 -5.06 20.80
CA ASN A 30 -12.82 -4.42 22.05
C ASN A 30 -12.60 -2.91 21.91
N PHE A 31 -12.30 -2.43 20.71
CA PHE A 31 -11.99 -1.03 20.43
C PHE A 31 -12.64 -0.55 19.13
N PRO A 32 -13.99 -0.44 19.06
CA PRO A 32 -14.70 -0.07 17.82
C PRO A 32 -14.26 1.27 17.23
N ILE A 33 -13.77 2.18 18.07
CA ILE A 33 -13.28 3.49 17.64
C ILE A 33 -12.12 3.38 16.63
N LEU A 34 -11.37 2.27 16.65
CA LEU A 34 -10.25 2.01 15.75
C LEU A 34 -10.69 1.70 14.30
N GLU A 35 -11.97 1.42 14.08
CA GLU A 35 -12.55 1.25 12.75
C GLU A 35 -12.36 2.53 11.91
N LYS A 36 -12.52 3.70 12.52
CA LYS A 36 -12.30 5.00 11.86
C LYS A 36 -10.87 5.18 11.32
N TYR A 37 -9.92 4.43 11.86
CA TYR A 37 -8.50 4.49 11.47
C TYR A 37 -8.08 3.31 10.59
N SER A 38 -9.05 2.51 10.10
CA SER A 38 -8.81 1.28 9.31
C SER A 38 -7.95 0.22 10.04
N LEU A 39 -7.76 0.37 11.35
CA LEU A 39 -6.97 -0.56 12.17
C LEU A 39 -7.72 -1.86 12.48
N THR A 40 -8.99 -1.96 12.14
CA THR A 40 -9.81 -3.18 12.25
C THR A 40 -9.82 -3.99 10.96
N SER A 41 -9.10 -3.53 9.90
CA SER A 41 -9.04 -4.22 8.61
C SER A 41 -8.05 -5.39 8.67
N SER A 42 -8.50 -6.62 8.37
CA SER A 42 -7.61 -7.78 8.24
C SER A 42 -6.57 -7.57 7.13
N PHE A 43 -6.94 -6.90 6.03
CA PHE A 43 -6.01 -6.59 4.94
C PHE A 43 -4.88 -5.65 5.39
N PHE A 44 -5.18 -4.65 6.22
CA PHE A 44 -4.16 -3.78 6.80
C PHE A 44 -3.14 -4.59 7.62
N TRP A 45 -3.62 -5.44 8.53
CA TRP A 45 -2.74 -6.24 9.38
C TRP A 45 -1.96 -7.29 8.60
N LEU A 46 -2.57 -7.89 7.58
CA LEU A 46 -1.87 -8.80 6.67
C LEU A 46 -0.63 -8.13 6.05
N ILE A 47 -0.80 -6.92 5.50
CA ILE A 47 0.31 -6.18 4.89
C ILE A 47 1.37 -5.82 5.93
N VAL A 48 0.94 -5.29 7.08
CA VAL A 48 1.86 -4.91 8.17
C VAL A 48 2.68 -6.11 8.63
N MET A 49 2.04 -7.25 8.88
CA MET A 49 2.72 -8.47 9.35
C MET A 49 3.65 -9.05 8.27
N ALA A 50 3.17 -9.22 7.04
CA ALA A 50 3.98 -9.73 5.94
C ALA A 50 5.22 -8.85 5.69
N THR A 51 5.05 -7.52 5.71
CA THR A 51 6.16 -6.57 5.54
C THR A 51 7.12 -6.64 6.73
N THR A 52 6.61 -6.69 7.95
CA THR A 52 7.44 -6.79 9.16
C THR A 52 8.27 -8.06 9.15
N PHE A 53 7.67 -9.21 8.84
CA PHE A 53 8.40 -10.46 8.70
C PHE A 53 9.43 -10.40 7.57
N GLY A 54 9.08 -9.81 6.42
CA GLY A 54 10.01 -9.61 5.31
C GLY A 54 11.23 -8.78 5.74
N VAL A 55 11.01 -7.68 6.47
CA VAL A 55 12.08 -6.84 7.00
C VAL A 55 12.93 -7.62 8.02
N ILE A 56 12.32 -8.32 8.97
CA ILE A 56 13.06 -9.13 9.96
C ILE A 56 13.93 -10.18 9.25
N LEU A 57 13.38 -10.88 8.27
CA LEU A 57 14.11 -11.91 7.52
C LEU A 57 15.23 -11.34 6.65
N SER A 58 15.13 -10.08 6.23
CA SER A 58 16.19 -9.40 5.48
C SER A 58 17.49 -9.20 6.29
N PHE A 59 17.42 -9.26 7.63
CA PHE A 59 18.59 -9.26 8.51
C PHE A 59 19.19 -10.65 8.74
N THR A 60 18.59 -11.68 8.18
CA THR A 60 19.05 -13.06 8.28
C THR A 60 19.76 -13.51 6.98
N ARG A 61 20.26 -14.75 6.95
CA ARG A 61 20.83 -15.34 5.73
C ARG A 61 19.81 -15.52 4.60
N LEU A 62 18.51 -15.38 4.89
CA LEU A 62 17.46 -15.48 3.87
C LEU A 62 17.49 -14.34 2.85
N ARG A 63 18.15 -13.22 3.15
CA ARG A 63 18.43 -12.17 2.17
C ARG A 63 19.22 -12.68 0.95
N ASP A 64 20.00 -13.74 1.12
CA ASP A 64 20.82 -14.32 0.05
C ASP A 64 19.94 -14.95 -1.06
N LEU A 65 18.65 -15.20 -0.78
CA LEU A 65 17.66 -15.64 -1.76
C LEU A 65 17.38 -14.58 -2.84
N GLU A 66 17.78 -13.33 -2.62
CA GLU A 66 17.77 -12.32 -3.68
C GLU A 66 18.70 -12.70 -4.85
N GLY A 67 19.82 -13.35 -4.57
CA GLY A 67 20.72 -13.91 -5.59
C GLY A 67 20.05 -14.96 -6.50
N VAL A 68 18.97 -15.60 -6.03
CA VAL A 68 18.15 -16.55 -6.78
C VAL A 68 16.94 -15.87 -7.47
N GLY A 69 16.77 -14.57 -7.25
CA GLY A 69 15.71 -13.76 -7.85
C GLY A 69 14.42 -13.70 -7.05
N ALA A 70 14.48 -13.71 -5.72
CA ALA A 70 13.31 -13.61 -4.85
C ALA A 70 12.46 -12.37 -5.18
N SER A 71 13.07 -11.19 -5.38
CA SER A 71 12.37 -9.97 -5.79
C SER A 71 11.69 -10.10 -7.15
N LYS A 72 12.28 -10.82 -8.10
CA LYS A 72 11.66 -11.04 -9.43
C LYS A 72 10.39 -11.88 -9.29
N ILE A 73 10.42 -12.92 -8.46
CA ILE A 73 9.25 -13.76 -8.17
C ILE A 73 8.17 -12.93 -7.49
N GLY A 74 8.54 -12.14 -6.48
CA GLY A 74 7.63 -11.21 -5.81
C GLY A 74 6.97 -10.23 -6.79
N THR A 75 7.74 -9.69 -7.73
CA THR A 75 7.22 -8.79 -8.77
C THR A 75 6.17 -9.48 -9.66
N ILE A 76 6.34 -10.75 -10.00
CA ILE A 76 5.34 -11.52 -10.76
C ILE A 76 4.03 -11.59 -9.98
N PHE A 77 4.06 -11.90 -8.68
CA PHE A 77 2.86 -11.93 -7.84
C PHE A 77 2.20 -10.54 -7.71
N ILE A 78 2.99 -9.47 -7.66
CA ILE A 78 2.46 -8.10 -7.66
C ILE A 78 1.71 -7.82 -8.98
N TYR A 79 2.25 -8.21 -10.12
CA TYR A 79 1.56 -8.02 -11.41
C TYR A 79 0.26 -8.83 -11.49
N ILE A 80 0.26 -10.07 -10.97
CA ILE A 80 -0.97 -10.88 -10.87
C ILE A 80 -2.00 -10.17 -9.97
N LEU A 81 -1.57 -9.66 -8.82
CA LEU A 81 -2.45 -8.91 -7.92
C LEU A 81 -3.07 -7.71 -8.62
N VAL A 82 -2.27 -6.87 -9.30
CA VAL A 82 -2.78 -5.70 -10.01
C VAL A 82 -3.72 -6.08 -11.16
N ALA A 83 -3.42 -7.15 -11.89
CA ALA A 83 -4.29 -7.65 -12.92
C ALA A 83 -5.65 -8.11 -12.35
N THR A 84 -5.66 -8.83 -11.23
CA THR A 84 -6.92 -9.26 -10.58
C THR A 84 -7.74 -8.08 -10.07
N ILE A 85 -7.11 -7.04 -9.53
CA ILE A 85 -7.80 -5.80 -9.14
C ILE A 85 -8.41 -5.12 -10.38
N GLY A 86 -7.64 -5.01 -11.47
CA GLY A 86 -8.12 -4.40 -12.72
C GLY A 86 -9.32 -5.14 -13.32
N LEU A 87 -9.35 -6.48 -13.23
CA LEU A 87 -10.47 -7.28 -13.71
C LEU A 87 -11.77 -7.08 -12.91
N GLN A 88 -11.68 -6.63 -11.67
CA GLN A 88 -12.83 -6.33 -10.82
C GLN A 88 -13.39 -4.91 -11.06
N MET A 89 -12.67 -4.05 -11.77
CA MET A 89 -13.09 -2.67 -12.02
C MET A 89 -14.18 -2.62 -13.11
N ASN A 90 -15.30 -1.99 -12.79
CA ASN A 90 -16.33 -1.68 -13.76
C ASN A 90 -16.11 -0.26 -14.34
N LEU A 91 -15.50 -0.19 -15.51
CA LEU A 91 -15.21 1.08 -16.17
C LEU A 91 -16.47 1.81 -16.68
N PHE A 92 -17.58 1.09 -16.89
CA PHE A 92 -18.84 1.69 -17.36
C PHE A 92 -19.51 2.55 -16.30
N THR A 93 -19.20 2.35 -15.02
CA THR A 93 -19.74 3.17 -13.90
C THR A 93 -19.39 4.66 -14.04
N VAL A 94 -18.35 4.99 -14.80
CA VAL A 94 -17.99 6.38 -15.13
C VAL A 94 -19.11 7.09 -15.90
N PHE A 95 -19.78 6.38 -16.77
CA PHE A 95 -20.88 6.93 -17.58
C PHE A 95 -22.18 7.08 -16.78
N ASP A 96 -22.36 6.26 -15.74
CA ASP A 96 -23.52 6.32 -14.85
C ASP A 96 -23.47 7.56 -13.94
N ASN A 97 -22.26 7.98 -13.53
CA ASN A 97 -22.06 9.07 -12.59
C ASN A 97 -20.90 10.01 -13.02
N PRO A 98 -21.07 10.78 -14.12
CA PRO A 98 -20.00 11.62 -14.66
C PRO A 98 -19.57 12.76 -13.68
N GLY A 99 -20.47 13.20 -12.80
CA GLY A 99 -20.16 14.20 -11.76
C GLY A 99 -19.12 13.69 -10.75
N LEU A 100 -19.22 12.43 -10.34
CA LEU A 100 -18.23 11.82 -9.43
C LEU A 100 -16.86 11.68 -10.11
N PHE A 101 -16.86 11.34 -11.40
CA PHE A 101 -15.63 11.31 -12.18
C PHE A 101 -14.96 12.68 -12.27
N LEU A 102 -15.72 13.76 -12.48
CA LEU A 102 -15.20 15.13 -12.50
C LEU A 102 -14.60 15.53 -11.14
N ILE A 103 -15.27 15.20 -10.04
CA ILE A 103 -14.73 15.42 -8.69
C ILE A 103 -13.41 14.68 -8.50
N GLY A 104 -13.34 13.41 -8.92
CA GLY A 104 -12.11 12.61 -8.87
C GLY A 104 -10.99 13.23 -9.70
N LEU A 105 -11.31 13.75 -10.89
CA LEU A 105 -10.34 14.42 -11.77
C LEU A 105 -9.78 15.70 -11.13
N ILE A 106 -10.64 16.51 -10.53
CA ILE A 106 -10.21 17.72 -9.80
C ILE A 106 -9.31 17.34 -8.63
N TRP A 107 -9.72 16.34 -7.82
CA TRP A 107 -8.97 15.89 -6.67
C TRP A 107 -7.57 15.40 -7.05
N ILE A 108 -7.46 14.54 -8.07
CA ILE A 108 -6.16 14.02 -8.50
C ILE A 108 -5.28 15.13 -9.11
N SER A 109 -5.89 16.11 -9.79
CA SER A 109 -5.15 17.25 -10.34
C SER A 109 -4.54 18.10 -9.22
N VAL A 110 -5.29 18.39 -8.16
CA VAL A 110 -4.78 19.09 -6.98
C VAL A 110 -3.65 18.30 -6.32
N HIS A 111 -3.83 16.97 -6.15
CA HIS A 111 -2.79 16.10 -5.61
C HIS A 111 -1.49 16.19 -6.42
N VAL A 112 -1.57 16.07 -7.74
CA VAL A 112 -0.40 16.12 -8.64
C VAL A 112 0.29 17.47 -8.55
N ILE A 113 -0.46 18.57 -8.61
CA ILE A 113 0.10 19.93 -8.53
C ILE A 113 0.84 20.13 -7.19
N LEU A 114 0.21 19.80 -6.07
CA LEU A 114 0.83 19.92 -4.75
C LEU A 114 2.06 19.04 -4.61
N LEU A 115 2.00 17.81 -5.10
CA LEU A 115 3.12 16.88 -5.07
C LEU A 115 4.33 17.45 -5.83
N PHE A 116 4.12 17.99 -7.05
CA PHE A 116 5.20 18.58 -7.83
C PHE A 116 5.75 19.86 -7.20
N ILE A 117 4.89 20.72 -6.64
CA ILE A 117 5.35 21.92 -5.92
C ILE A 117 6.30 21.50 -4.77
N VAL A 118 5.85 20.57 -3.92
CA VAL A 118 6.66 20.09 -2.80
C VAL A 118 7.93 19.41 -3.29
N ALA A 119 7.84 18.55 -4.31
CA ALA A 119 8.99 17.85 -4.86
C ALA A 119 10.08 18.81 -5.38
N ILE A 120 9.69 19.90 -6.04
CA ILE A 120 10.61 20.92 -6.52
C ILE A 120 11.25 21.67 -5.34
N LEU A 121 10.45 22.06 -4.34
CA LEU A 121 10.94 22.79 -3.17
C LEU A 121 11.98 22.00 -2.36
N ILE A 122 11.73 20.69 -2.14
CA ILE A 122 12.64 19.82 -1.38
C ILE A 122 13.67 19.10 -2.26
N LYS A 123 13.65 19.34 -3.60
CA LYS A 123 14.51 18.66 -4.59
C LYS A 123 14.42 17.13 -4.48
N ALA A 124 13.20 16.60 -4.35
CA ALA A 124 12.96 15.18 -4.18
C ALA A 124 13.39 14.38 -5.44
N PRO A 125 14.07 13.24 -5.28
CA PRO A 125 14.31 12.30 -6.37
C PRO A 125 13.00 11.77 -6.95
N TYR A 126 12.94 11.55 -8.27
CA TYR A 126 11.73 11.07 -8.98
C TYR A 126 11.15 9.77 -8.40
N PHE A 127 11.99 8.89 -7.87
CA PHE A 127 11.56 7.68 -7.18
C PHE A 127 10.56 7.99 -6.06
N PHE A 128 10.92 8.91 -5.17
CA PHE A 128 10.06 9.27 -4.03
C PHE A 128 8.79 10.00 -4.47
N VAL A 129 8.86 10.78 -5.55
CA VAL A 129 7.68 11.46 -6.12
C VAL A 129 6.69 10.43 -6.66
N ALA A 130 7.16 9.51 -7.49
CA ALA A 130 6.31 8.50 -8.12
C ALA A 130 5.77 7.48 -7.11
N VAL A 131 6.65 6.89 -6.30
CA VAL A 131 6.27 5.86 -5.33
C VAL A 131 5.49 6.44 -4.16
N GLY A 132 5.86 7.64 -3.69
CA GLY A 132 5.11 8.34 -2.63
C GLY A 132 3.70 8.73 -3.07
N SER A 133 3.52 9.18 -4.31
CA SER A 133 2.20 9.43 -4.88
C SER A 133 1.35 8.16 -4.89
N GLN A 134 1.90 7.05 -5.38
CA GLN A 134 1.19 5.77 -5.43
C GLN A 134 0.96 5.18 -4.04
N ALA A 135 1.85 5.39 -3.10
CA ALA A 135 1.63 4.99 -1.72
C ALA A 135 0.42 5.69 -1.09
N ASN A 136 0.20 6.96 -1.45
CA ASN A 136 -0.94 7.74 -0.95
C ASN A 136 -2.25 7.47 -1.70
N VAL A 137 -2.21 7.31 -3.03
CA VAL A 137 -3.42 7.16 -3.87
C VAL A 137 -3.81 5.70 -4.05
N GLY A 138 -2.85 4.85 -4.39
CA GLY A 138 -3.08 3.43 -4.72
C GLY A 138 -2.72 2.46 -3.59
N GLY A 139 -2.02 2.95 -2.57
CA GLY A 139 -1.68 2.16 -1.39
C GLY A 139 -0.77 0.97 -1.68
N ALA A 140 -0.89 -0.06 -0.83
CA ALA A 140 -0.03 -1.23 -0.86
C ALA A 140 -0.19 -2.12 -2.11
N ALA A 141 -1.26 -1.96 -2.88
CA ALA A 141 -1.47 -2.71 -4.11
C ALA A 141 -0.65 -2.15 -5.28
N SER A 142 -0.49 -0.84 -5.38
CA SER A 142 0.13 -0.19 -6.55
C SER A 142 1.51 0.40 -6.28
N ALA A 143 1.80 0.88 -5.07
CA ALA A 143 3.11 1.46 -4.75
C ALA A 143 4.28 0.48 -4.97
N PRO A 144 4.18 -0.82 -4.61
CA PRO A 144 5.22 -1.79 -4.92
C PRO A 144 5.47 -1.98 -6.41
N VAL A 145 4.43 -1.90 -7.24
CA VAL A 145 4.55 -2.04 -8.71
C VAL A 145 5.36 -0.90 -9.28
N VAL A 146 5.04 0.34 -8.87
CA VAL A 146 5.77 1.52 -9.31
C VAL A 146 7.21 1.50 -8.78
N ALA A 147 7.43 1.08 -7.54
CA ALA A 147 8.76 0.93 -6.97
C ALA A 147 9.59 -0.11 -7.74
N ALA A 148 8.99 -1.26 -8.09
CA ALA A 148 9.64 -2.32 -8.85
C ALA A 148 10.03 -1.88 -10.27
N ALA A 149 9.34 -0.91 -10.87
CA ALA A 149 9.69 -0.36 -12.17
C ALA A 149 11.04 0.39 -12.16
N PHE A 150 11.46 0.93 -11.00
CA PHE A 150 12.80 1.49 -10.84
C PHE A 150 13.84 0.39 -10.57
N HIS A 151 13.55 -0.53 -9.67
CA HIS A 151 14.34 -1.72 -9.42
C HIS A 151 13.51 -2.77 -8.67
N PRO A 152 13.56 -4.07 -9.03
CA PRO A 152 12.73 -5.11 -8.41
C PRO A 152 12.84 -5.20 -6.87
N SER A 153 14.03 -4.99 -6.31
CA SER A 153 14.24 -5.00 -4.84
C SER A 153 13.55 -3.85 -4.11
N LEU A 154 13.18 -2.78 -4.82
CA LEU A 154 12.50 -1.62 -4.23
C LEU A 154 10.99 -1.85 -4.00
N ALA A 155 10.43 -2.96 -4.47
CA ALA A 155 9.02 -3.29 -4.21
C ALA A 155 8.68 -3.26 -2.72
N ALA A 156 9.55 -3.80 -1.87
CA ALA A 156 9.37 -3.77 -0.41
C ALA A 156 9.34 -2.34 0.15
N VAL A 157 10.15 -1.42 -0.41
CA VAL A 157 10.13 0.00 -0.04
C VAL A 157 8.79 0.63 -0.41
N GLY A 158 8.22 0.27 -1.56
CA GLY A 158 6.88 0.70 -1.97
C GLY A 158 5.80 0.27 -0.97
N VAL A 159 5.87 -0.96 -0.46
CA VAL A 159 4.96 -1.45 0.60
C VAL A 159 5.12 -0.64 1.89
N LEU A 160 6.35 -0.41 2.35
CA LEU A 160 6.62 0.37 3.56
C LEU A 160 6.08 1.80 3.45
N LEU A 161 6.29 2.45 2.31
CA LEU A 161 5.76 3.79 2.05
C LEU A 161 4.22 3.80 2.04
N ALA A 162 3.58 2.76 1.51
CA ALA A 162 2.13 2.62 1.53
C ALA A 162 1.58 2.45 2.96
N VAL A 163 2.23 1.64 3.79
CA VAL A 163 1.84 1.47 5.21
C VAL A 163 1.97 2.80 5.97
N LEU A 164 3.06 3.54 5.74
CA LEU A 164 3.22 4.90 6.27
C LEU A 164 2.14 5.85 5.75
N GLY A 165 1.79 5.75 4.46
CA GLY A 165 0.72 6.52 3.83
C GLY A 165 -0.62 6.27 4.50
N TYR A 166 -0.96 5.03 4.81
CA TYR A 166 -2.18 4.69 5.56
C TYR A 166 -2.20 5.32 6.96
N ALA A 167 -1.10 5.22 7.71
CA ALA A 167 -1.02 5.81 9.04
C ALA A 167 -1.16 7.33 8.99
N VAL A 168 -0.28 8.01 8.24
CA VAL A 168 -0.25 9.48 8.16
C VAL A 168 -1.53 10.02 7.51
N GLY A 169 -1.99 9.38 6.41
CA GLY A 169 -3.18 9.80 5.68
C GLY A 169 -4.45 9.72 6.53
N THR A 170 -4.58 8.68 7.36
CA THR A 170 -5.73 8.53 8.25
C THR A 170 -5.80 9.65 9.29
N TYR A 171 -4.68 9.98 9.93
CA TYR A 171 -4.64 11.10 10.88
C TYR A 171 -4.88 12.45 10.20
N ALA A 172 -4.30 12.67 9.02
CA ALA A 172 -4.50 13.89 8.25
C ALA A 172 -5.96 14.04 7.81
N ALA A 173 -6.59 12.97 7.33
CA ALA A 173 -8.01 12.97 6.96
C ALA A 173 -8.93 13.25 8.14
N TYR A 174 -8.62 12.68 9.31
CA TYR A 174 -9.37 12.95 10.54
C TYR A 174 -9.26 14.43 10.95
N LEU A 175 -8.05 14.99 10.90
CA LEU A 175 -7.83 16.42 11.18
C LEU A 175 -8.60 17.31 10.20
N CYS A 176 -8.55 17.00 8.90
CA CYS A 176 -9.34 17.69 7.89
C CYS A 176 -10.84 17.62 8.20
N GLY A 177 -11.35 16.45 8.63
CA GLY A 177 -12.74 16.26 9.02
C GLY A 177 -13.16 17.19 10.18
N ILE A 178 -12.32 17.31 11.21
CA ILE A 178 -12.55 18.23 12.33
C ILE A 178 -12.59 19.69 11.84
N ILE A 179 -11.64 20.09 11.01
CA ILE A 179 -11.58 21.45 10.46
C ILE A 179 -12.85 21.75 9.64
N MET A 180 -13.27 20.81 8.78
CA MET A 180 -14.49 20.97 7.98
C MET A 180 -15.73 21.12 8.86
N GLN A 181 -15.85 20.36 9.95
CA GLN A 181 -16.97 20.51 10.90
C GLN A 181 -16.98 21.87 11.60
N SER A 182 -15.84 22.53 11.75
CA SER A 182 -15.75 23.86 12.37
C SER A 182 -16.14 25.01 11.43
N ILE A 183 -16.27 24.74 10.13
CA ILE A 183 -16.58 25.73 9.10
C ILE A 183 -18.09 25.74 8.75
N VAL A 184 -18.78 24.63 9.05
CA VAL A 184 -20.22 24.43 8.87
C VAL A 184 -20.97 24.77 10.15
#